data_e42afd4737ab09ce948887be4c06af7e
#
_entry.id   e42afd4737ab09ce948887be4c06af7e
#
_cell.length_a   1.000
_cell.length_b   1.000
_cell.length_c   1.000
_cell.angle_alpha   90.00
_cell.angle_beta   90.00
_cell.angle_gamma   90.00
#
_symmetry.space_group_name_H-M   'P 1'
#
loop_
_entity.id
_entity.type
_entity.pdbx_description
1 polymer ?
#
loop_
_entity_poly.entity_id
_entity_poly.type
_entity_poly.pdbx_seq_one_letter_code
_entity_poly.pdbx_strand_id
1 'polypeptide(L)'
;AICDNCIYIAGGQESMVNERSTHHFYMLDLHHKEQGWQVMPGWDGPSLSYAVGVAQRGRFYLFSGRSYAPDELMTEYTEGYVFEPGTGKWNKMTGSFPVMAGTAIPYGEDKILILGGVEEILPTSPKHPGFSRKLRVVSTDMNALVALFDCSYPIPVTTNAVSIGNQVFVVSGEIQPGIRTPLILKGTFRK
;
A
#
# COMPACT_ATOMS: atom_id res chain seq x y z
N ALA A 1 6.76 4.60 -3.71
CA ALA A 1 7.44 5.15 -2.53
C ALA A 1 8.86 5.61 -2.89
N ILE A 2 9.46 6.42 -2.02
CA ILE A 2 10.86 6.87 -2.16
C ILE A 2 11.70 6.13 -1.12
N CYS A 3 12.82 5.55 -1.56
CA CYS A 3 13.79 4.83 -0.75
C CYS A 3 15.19 5.16 -1.26
N ASP A 4 16.05 5.71 -0.40
CA ASP A 4 17.47 6.02 -0.71
C ASP A 4 17.70 6.73 -2.06
N ASN A 5 16.99 7.86 -2.27
CA ASN A 5 16.98 8.65 -3.51
C ASN A 5 16.46 7.91 -4.76
N CYS A 6 15.83 6.77 -4.63
CA CYS A 6 15.14 6.09 -5.72
C CYS A 6 13.62 6.14 -5.52
N ILE A 7 12.88 6.42 -6.58
CA ILE A 7 11.43 6.24 -6.59
C ILE A 7 11.14 4.84 -7.11
N TYR A 8 10.33 4.09 -6.35
CA TYR A 8 9.86 2.76 -6.73
C TYR A 8 8.36 2.78 -7.02
N ILE A 9 7.96 2.11 -8.10
CA ILE A 9 6.56 1.89 -8.49
C ILE A 9 6.38 0.40 -8.75
N ALA A 10 5.41 -0.23 -8.10
CA ALA A 10 5.14 -1.67 -8.22
C ALA A 10 3.65 -1.91 -8.50
N GLY A 11 3.35 -2.81 -9.43
CA GLY A 11 1.98 -3.16 -9.81
C GLY A 11 1.24 -2.02 -10.50
N GLY A 12 -0.08 -1.99 -10.31
CA GLY A 12 -0.98 -1.02 -10.91
C GLY A 12 -1.89 -1.64 -11.97
N GLN A 13 -2.49 -0.79 -12.80
CA GLN A 13 -3.36 -1.17 -13.91
C GLN A 13 -2.75 -0.70 -15.23
N GLU A 14 -3.01 -1.42 -16.31
CA GLU A 14 -2.51 -1.01 -17.65
C GLU A 14 -3.08 0.33 -18.09
N SER A 15 -4.37 0.55 -17.85
CA SER A 15 -5.03 1.82 -18.18
C SER A 15 -6.36 1.96 -17.44
N MET A 16 -7.01 3.11 -17.59
CA MET A 16 -8.38 3.36 -17.08
C MET A 16 -9.46 2.57 -17.86
N VAL A 17 -9.16 2.12 -19.07
CA VAL A 17 -10.07 1.35 -19.92
C VAL A 17 -9.79 -0.15 -19.79
N ASN A 18 -8.50 -0.51 -19.75
CA ASN A 18 -8.06 -1.87 -19.52
C ASN A 18 -7.56 -1.97 -18.08
N GLU A 19 -8.43 -2.45 -17.20
CA GLU A 19 -8.15 -2.59 -15.76
C GLU A 19 -7.27 -3.81 -15.42
N ARG A 20 -6.62 -4.43 -16.42
CA ARG A 20 -5.70 -5.55 -16.19
C ARG A 20 -4.62 -5.16 -15.18
N SER A 21 -4.49 -5.93 -14.12
CA SER A 21 -3.43 -5.76 -13.12
C SER A 21 -2.07 -6.07 -13.71
N THR A 22 -1.06 -5.29 -13.31
CA THR A 22 0.32 -5.44 -13.81
C THR A 22 1.25 -6.03 -12.76
N HIS A 23 2.34 -6.64 -13.24
CA HIS A 23 3.44 -7.16 -12.43
C HIS A 23 4.71 -6.34 -12.62
N HIS A 24 4.55 -5.11 -13.06
CA HIS A 24 5.68 -4.23 -13.34
C HIS A 24 6.29 -3.70 -12.04
N PHE A 25 7.62 -3.61 -12.03
CA PHE A 25 8.36 -2.94 -10.99
C PHE A 25 9.36 -1.99 -11.63
N TYR A 26 9.27 -0.72 -11.29
CA TYR A 26 10.09 0.33 -11.87
C TYR A 26 10.86 1.07 -10.78
N MET A 27 12.06 1.52 -11.14
CA MET A 27 12.89 2.40 -10.33
C MET A 27 13.28 3.63 -11.14
N LEU A 28 13.26 4.80 -10.49
CA LEU A 28 13.87 6.03 -11.00
C LEU A 28 14.91 6.51 -9.99
N ASP A 29 16.18 6.53 -10.40
CA ASP A 29 17.25 7.12 -9.60
C ASP A 29 17.17 8.65 -9.69
N LEU A 30 16.99 9.30 -8.54
CA LEU A 30 16.90 10.77 -8.49
C LEU A 30 18.24 11.49 -8.66
N HIS A 31 19.37 10.78 -8.53
CA HIS A 31 20.69 11.32 -8.87
C HIS A 31 21.00 11.24 -10.37
N HIS A 32 20.37 10.28 -11.07
CA HIS A 32 20.60 9.98 -12.48
C HIS A 32 19.28 9.97 -13.26
N LYS A 33 18.49 11.04 -13.12
CA LYS A 33 17.16 11.17 -13.74
C LYS A 33 17.18 11.10 -15.28
N GLU A 34 18.31 11.45 -15.88
CA GLU A 34 18.55 11.36 -17.32
C GLU A 34 18.51 9.93 -17.87
N GLN A 35 18.70 8.93 -17.00
CA GLN A 35 18.57 7.52 -17.38
C GLN A 35 17.11 7.05 -17.48
N GLY A 36 16.17 7.86 -16.95
CA GLY A 36 14.75 7.54 -16.97
C GLY A 36 14.38 6.37 -16.04
N TRP A 37 13.16 5.87 -16.23
CA TRP A 37 12.64 4.73 -15.47
C TRP A 37 13.31 3.43 -15.91
N GLN A 38 13.80 2.68 -14.96
CA GLN A 38 14.41 1.37 -15.16
C GLN A 38 13.41 0.29 -14.78
N VAL A 39 13.32 -0.77 -15.62
CA VAL A 39 12.52 -1.95 -15.31
C VAL A 39 13.34 -2.84 -14.40
N MET A 40 12.75 -3.19 -13.25
CA MET A 40 13.38 -4.03 -12.24
C MET A 40 12.73 -5.41 -12.20
N PRO A 41 13.41 -6.47 -11.71
CA PRO A 41 12.78 -7.76 -11.43
C PRO A 41 11.64 -7.58 -10.42
N GLY A 42 10.44 -8.10 -10.76
CA GLY A 42 9.27 -8.08 -9.87
C GLY A 42 9.36 -9.11 -8.74
N TRP A 43 8.35 -9.11 -7.89
CA TRP A 43 8.21 -10.06 -6.77
C TRP A 43 7.75 -11.44 -7.29
N ASP A 44 8.01 -12.48 -6.51
CA ASP A 44 7.49 -13.83 -6.79
C ASP A 44 6.04 -13.95 -6.29
N GLY A 45 5.10 -13.52 -7.14
CA GLY A 45 3.68 -13.45 -6.79
C GLY A 45 2.81 -12.99 -7.95
N PRO A 46 1.52 -12.72 -7.72
CA PRO A 46 0.58 -12.33 -8.76
C PRO A 46 0.80 -10.89 -9.24
N SER A 47 0.23 -10.57 -10.40
CA SER A 47 0.03 -9.17 -10.80
C SER A 47 -0.91 -8.49 -9.81
N LEU A 48 -0.59 -7.28 -9.36
CA LEU A 48 -1.34 -6.58 -8.32
C LEU A 48 -1.74 -5.17 -8.77
N SER A 49 -3.02 -4.86 -8.65
CA SER A 49 -3.53 -3.49 -8.60
C SER A 49 -4.01 -3.15 -7.20
N TYR A 50 -4.06 -1.86 -6.87
CA TYR A 50 -4.44 -1.34 -5.55
C TYR A 50 -3.56 -1.84 -4.38
N ALA A 51 -2.36 -2.28 -4.66
CA ALA A 51 -1.40 -2.64 -3.63
C ALA A 51 -0.92 -1.39 -2.86
N VAL A 52 -0.51 -1.58 -1.60
CA VAL A 52 0.02 -0.52 -0.75
C VAL A 52 1.53 -0.58 -0.74
N GLY A 53 2.18 0.47 -1.27
CA GLY A 53 3.63 0.59 -1.31
C GLY A 53 4.17 1.59 -0.29
N VAL A 54 5.22 1.23 0.45
CA VAL A 54 5.89 2.11 1.41
C VAL A 54 7.38 1.76 1.51
N ALA A 55 8.20 2.74 1.88
CA ALA A 55 9.62 2.51 2.15
C ALA A 55 9.93 2.72 3.64
N GLN A 56 10.77 1.85 4.21
CA GLN A 56 11.28 1.97 5.56
C GLN A 56 12.65 1.28 5.66
N ARG A 57 13.62 1.89 6.33
CA ARG A 57 14.97 1.36 6.54
C ARG A 57 15.68 0.90 5.27
N GLY A 58 15.65 1.72 4.22
CA GLY A 58 16.31 1.40 2.96
C GLY A 58 15.69 0.23 2.17
N ARG A 59 14.46 -0.18 2.50
CA ARG A 59 13.72 -1.25 1.83
C ARG A 59 12.37 -0.74 1.31
N PHE A 60 11.91 -1.32 0.21
CA PHE A 60 10.58 -1.08 -0.31
C PHE A 60 9.64 -2.26 0.04
N TYR A 61 8.47 -1.96 0.55
CA TYR A 61 7.45 -2.92 0.96
C TYR A 61 6.22 -2.77 0.09
N LEU A 62 5.63 -3.91 -0.28
CA LEU A 62 4.41 -4.01 -1.08
C LEU A 62 3.44 -4.93 -0.36
N PHE A 63 2.21 -4.44 -0.08
CA PHE A 63 1.20 -5.18 0.66
C PHE A 63 -0.08 -5.31 -0.13
N SER A 64 -0.72 -6.49 -0.08
CA SER A 64 -2.08 -6.72 -0.55
C SER A 64 -2.28 -6.38 -2.02
N GLY A 65 -3.51 -6.31 -2.44
CA GLY A 65 -3.94 -5.94 -3.78
C GLY A 65 -4.93 -6.94 -4.36
N ARG A 66 -5.29 -6.71 -5.60
CA ARG A 66 -6.10 -7.64 -6.37
C ARG A 66 -5.44 -7.94 -7.71
N SER A 67 -5.64 -9.15 -8.23
CA SER A 67 -5.41 -9.47 -9.62
C SER A 67 -6.73 -9.43 -10.39
N TYR A 68 -6.71 -8.78 -11.52
CA TYR A 68 -7.82 -8.73 -12.45
C TYR A 68 -7.30 -8.76 -13.88
N ALA A 69 -7.94 -9.51 -14.72
CA ALA A 69 -7.82 -9.47 -16.17
C ALA A 69 -9.21 -9.61 -16.79
N PRO A 70 -9.46 -9.03 -17.97
CA PRO A 70 -10.67 -9.35 -18.73
C PRO A 70 -10.80 -10.87 -18.91
N ASP A 71 -12.00 -11.39 -18.72
CA ASP A 71 -12.31 -12.83 -18.83
C ASP A 71 -11.77 -13.72 -17.70
N GLU A 72 -11.19 -13.15 -16.64
CA GLU A 72 -10.75 -13.85 -15.44
C GLU A 72 -11.52 -13.41 -14.21
N LEU A 73 -11.66 -14.30 -13.22
CA LEU A 73 -12.22 -13.95 -11.93
C LEU A 73 -11.23 -13.06 -11.19
N MET A 74 -11.73 -11.94 -10.68
CA MET A 74 -10.95 -11.08 -9.80
C MET A 74 -10.56 -11.84 -8.53
N THR A 75 -9.28 -11.80 -8.17
CA THR A 75 -8.74 -12.47 -6.99
C THR A 75 -8.09 -11.44 -6.06
N GLU A 76 -8.45 -11.50 -4.80
CA GLU A 76 -7.86 -10.66 -3.74
C GLU A 76 -6.64 -11.36 -3.14
N TYR A 77 -5.62 -10.58 -2.83
CA TYR A 77 -4.38 -11.06 -2.22
C TYR A 77 -4.06 -10.25 -0.97
N THR A 78 -3.59 -10.94 0.05
CA THR A 78 -3.25 -10.35 1.35
C THR A 78 -1.78 -10.52 1.71
N GLU A 79 -0.98 -11.01 0.78
CA GLU A 79 0.46 -11.18 0.97
C GLU A 79 1.18 -9.85 1.09
N GLY A 80 2.32 -9.89 1.75
CA GLY A 80 3.30 -8.82 1.80
C GLY A 80 4.61 -9.27 1.17
N TYR A 81 5.31 -8.33 0.54
CA TYR A 81 6.62 -8.53 -0.09
C TYR A 81 7.55 -7.40 0.33
N VAL A 82 8.84 -7.71 0.48
CA VAL A 82 9.88 -6.73 0.75
C VAL A 82 10.98 -6.84 -0.30
N PHE A 83 11.31 -5.71 -0.90
CA PHE A 83 12.43 -5.57 -1.83
C PHE A 83 13.63 -4.97 -1.10
N GLU A 84 14.78 -5.58 -1.28
CA GLU A 84 16.07 -5.14 -0.76
C GLU A 84 16.93 -4.55 -1.88
N PRO A 85 17.02 -3.21 -2.01
CA PRO A 85 17.77 -2.58 -3.10
C PRO A 85 19.23 -3.03 -3.18
N GLY A 86 19.89 -3.21 -2.03
CA GLY A 86 21.31 -3.63 -1.99
C GLY A 86 21.58 -4.99 -2.59
N THR A 87 20.59 -5.88 -2.66
CA THR A 87 20.72 -7.22 -3.26
C THR A 87 19.89 -7.39 -4.54
N GLY A 88 18.97 -6.47 -4.82
CA GLY A 88 18.04 -6.56 -5.92
C GLY A 88 17.00 -7.68 -5.78
N LYS A 89 16.77 -8.18 -4.57
CA LYS A 89 15.90 -9.34 -4.32
C LYS A 89 14.63 -8.97 -3.59
N TRP A 90 13.57 -9.71 -3.92
CA TRP A 90 12.31 -9.73 -3.20
C TRP A 90 12.24 -10.91 -2.25
N ASN A 91 11.63 -10.70 -1.08
CA ASN A 91 11.30 -11.74 -0.13
C ASN A 91 9.81 -11.64 0.23
N LYS A 92 9.12 -12.78 0.35
CA LYS A 92 7.76 -12.82 0.85
C LYS A 92 7.78 -12.64 2.38
N MET A 93 6.87 -11.82 2.89
CA MET A 93 6.70 -11.59 4.32
C MET A 93 5.83 -12.66 4.96
N THR A 94 5.97 -12.83 6.26
CA THR A 94 5.12 -13.74 7.04
C THR A 94 3.85 -13.02 7.51
N GLY A 95 2.68 -13.63 7.27
CA GLY A 95 1.39 -13.11 7.72
C GLY A 95 0.48 -12.68 6.58
N SER A 96 -0.65 -12.09 6.97
CA SER A 96 -1.71 -11.62 6.09
C SER A 96 -1.95 -10.12 6.31
N PHE A 97 -2.02 -9.38 5.22
CA PHE A 97 -2.14 -7.92 5.20
C PHE A 97 -3.33 -7.50 4.32
N PRO A 98 -4.58 -7.69 4.76
CA PRO A 98 -5.77 -7.30 3.99
C PRO A 98 -5.95 -5.78 4.05
N VAL A 99 -5.24 -5.05 3.18
CA VAL A 99 -5.11 -3.59 3.22
C VAL A 99 -5.21 -2.93 1.84
N MET A 100 -5.78 -3.62 0.86
CA MET A 100 -5.90 -3.14 -0.52
C MET A 100 -6.42 -1.70 -0.58
N ALA A 101 -5.85 -0.88 -1.48
CA ALA A 101 -6.16 0.55 -1.65
C ALA A 101 -5.99 1.43 -0.40
N GLY A 102 -5.43 0.88 0.69
CA GLY A 102 -5.08 1.62 1.89
C GLY A 102 -3.85 2.51 1.69
N THR A 103 -3.35 3.06 2.78
CA THR A 103 -2.14 3.88 2.76
C THR A 103 -1.18 3.48 3.88
N ALA A 104 0.11 3.69 3.68
CA ALA A 104 1.11 3.35 4.67
C ALA A 104 2.17 4.44 4.80
N ILE A 105 2.73 4.57 5.99
CA ILE A 105 3.83 5.48 6.30
C ILE A 105 4.90 4.78 7.13
N PRO A 106 6.16 5.23 7.07
CA PRO A 106 7.17 4.88 8.06
C PRO A 106 6.71 5.27 9.47
N TYR A 107 7.00 4.41 10.46
CA TYR A 107 6.63 4.65 11.85
C TYR A 107 7.77 4.24 12.78
N GLY A 108 8.32 5.23 13.50
CA GLY A 108 9.53 5.01 14.28
C GLY A 108 10.72 4.61 13.40
N GLU A 109 11.66 3.87 13.96
CA GLU A 109 12.88 3.48 13.25
C GLU A 109 12.70 2.17 12.46
N ASP A 110 11.88 1.24 12.97
CA ASP A 110 11.80 -0.15 12.53
C ASP A 110 10.38 -0.62 12.20
N LYS A 111 9.43 0.30 12.02
CA LYS A 111 8.02 -0.05 11.82
C LYS A 111 7.40 0.66 10.64
N ILE A 112 6.34 0.08 10.14
CA ILE A 112 5.43 0.65 9.16
C ILE A 112 4.05 0.72 9.79
N LEU A 113 3.39 1.86 9.68
CA LEU A 113 1.98 2.02 10.02
C LEU A 113 1.14 1.99 8.75
N ILE A 114 0.27 0.99 8.64
CA ILE A 114 -0.71 0.89 7.57
C ILE A 114 -2.06 1.37 8.11
N LEU A 115 -2.70 2.27 7.38
CA LEU A 115 -3.94 2.92 7.77
C LEU A 115 -5.08 2.47 6.83
N GLY A 116 -6.09 1.84 7.42
CA GLY A 116 -7.30 1.40 6.73
C GLY A 116 -7.05 0.34 5.66
N GLY A 117 -7.69 0.54 4.53
CA GLY A 117 -7.69 -0.35 3.38
C GLY A 117 -9.00 -1.11 3.21
N VAL A 118 -9.12 -1.81 2.10
CA VAL A 118 -10.20 -2.76 1.80
C VAL A 118 -9.72 -4.13 2.28
N GLU A 119 -10.43 -4.71 3.26
CA GLU A 119 -10.11 -6.03 3.79
C GLU A 119 -10.68 -7.15 2.93
N GLU A 120 -11.83 -6.87 2.31
CA GLU A 120 -12.58 -7.77 1.45
C GLU A 120 -13.45 -6.93 0.50
N ILE A 121 -13.61 -7.35 -0.74
CA ILE A 121 -14.49 -6.68 -1.69
C ILE A 121 -15.93 -7.13 -1.41
N LEU A 122 -16.71 -6.24 -0.85
CA LEU A 122 -18.08 -6.47 -0.47
C LEU A 122 -19.05 -5.94 -1.55
N PRO A 123 -20.23 -6.57 -1.70
CA PRO A 123 -21.31 -6.03 -2.53
C PRO A 123 -21.71 -4.61 -2.12
N THR A 124 -22.11 -3.80 -3.08
CA THR A 124 -22.60 -2.44 -2.82
C THR A 124 -24.08 -2.40 -2.40
N SER A 125 -24.80 -3.49 -2.59
CA SER A 125 -26.21 -3.67 -2.20
C SER A 125 -26.37 -4.92 -1.31
N PRO A 126 -27.01 -4.85 -0.15
CA PRO A 126 -27.48 -3.65 0.54
C PRO A 126 -26.33 -2.67 0.86
N LYS A 127 -26.61 -1.51 1.44
CA LYS A 127 -25.63 -0.43 1.65
C LYS A 127 -24.27 -0.92 2.15
N HIS A 128 -23.18 -0.59 1.45
CA HIS A 128 -21.82 -0.93 1.83
C HIS A 128 -21.47 -0.36 3.22
N PRO A 129 -20.86 -1.15 4.14
CA PRO A 129 -20.59 -0.72 5.53
C PRO A 129 -19.53 0.38 5.64
N GLY A 130 -18.78 0.65 4.59
CA GLY A 130 -17.58 1.51 4.59
C GLY A 130 -16.31 0.69 4.58
N PHE A 131 -15.18 1.38 4.57
CA PHE A 131 -13.85 0.75 4.57
C PHE A 131 -13.31 0.55 5.98
N SER A 132 -12.17 -0.12 6.09
CA SER A 132 -11.59 -0.52 7.36
C SER A 132 -11.24 0.68 8.26
N ARG A 133 -11.43 0.47 9.57
CA ARG A 133 -11.00 1.41 10.63
C ARG A 133 -9.69 0.97 11.27
N LYS A 134 -9.09 -0.10 10.80
CA LYS A 134 -7.93 -0.70 11.44
C LYS A 134 -6.64 0.02 11.10
N LEU A 135 -5.82 0.18 12.11
CA LEU A 135 -4.44 0.61 12.04
C LEU A 135 -3.55 -0.61 12.30
N ARG A 136 -2.67 -0.92 11.36
CA ARG A 136 -1.77 -2.08 11.45
C ARG A 136 -0.34 -1.62 11.58
N VAL A 137 0.36 -2.13 12.58
CA VAL A 137 1.79 -1.89 12.76
C VAL A 137 2.55 -3.13 12.32
N VAL A 138 3.43 -2.96 11.37
CA VAL A 138 4.31 -4.00 10.83
C VAL A 138 5.73 -3.73 11.29
N SER A 139 6.40 -4.73 11.87
CA SER A 139 7.82 -4.67 12.19
C SER A 139 8.65 -5.00 10.95
N THR A 140 9.62 -4.15 10.64
CA THR A 140 10.56 -4.38 9.52
C THR A 140 11.65 -5.39 9.87
N ASP A 141 11.92 -5.62 11.16
CA ASP A 141 12.87 -6.64 11.61
C ASP A 141 12.26 -8.04 11.56
N MET A 142 11.00 -8.15 11.97
CA MET A 142 10.27 -9.43 11.96
C MET A 142 9.61 -9.73 10.60
N ASN A 143 9.49 -8.72 9.72
CA ASN A 143 8.70 -8.76 8.49
C ASN A 143 7.27 -9.30 8.74
N ALA A 144 6.64 -8.85 9.82
CA ALA A 144 5.35 -9.36 10.29
C ALA A 144 4.51 -8.26 10.96
N LEU A 145 3.19 -8.49 10.99
CA LEU A 145 2.24 -7.69 11.78
C LEU A 145 2.53 -7.88 13.27
N VAL A 146 2.74 -6.80 14.00
CA VAL A 146 3.04 -6.82 15.45
C VAL A 146 1.99 -6.15 16.31
N ALA A 147 1.13 -5.29 15.74
CA ALA A 147 0.02 -4.69 16.46
C ALA A 147 -1.13 -4.33 15.52
N LEU A 148 -2.35 -4.34 16.07
CA LEU A 148 -3.60 -3.99 15.42
C LEU A 148 -4.42 -3.12 16.35
N PHE A 149 -4.88 -1.98 15.86
CA PHE A 149 -5.71 -1.03 16.60
C PHE A 149 -6.95 -0.64 15.80
N ASP A 150 -8.00 -0.21 16.47
CA ASP A 150 -9.18 0.35 15.84
C ASP A 150 -9.16 1.88 15.93
N CYS A 151 -9.43 2.54 14.82
CA CYS A 151 -9.66 3.98 14.73
C CYS A 151 -11.15 4.27 14.90
N SER A 152 -11.48 5.40 15.56
CA SER A 152 -12.87 5.84 15.74
C SER A 152 -13.58 6.15 14.42
N TYR A 153 -12.83 6.45 13.36
CA TYR A 153 -13.34 6.81 12.04
C TYR A 153 -12.90 5.82 10.97
N PRO A 154 -13.74 5.54 9.95
CA PRO A 154 -13.30 4.82 8.77
C PRO A 154 -12.20 5.62 8.09
N ILE A 155 -11.14 4.92 7.69
CA ILE A 155 -10.00 5.55 7.01
C ILE A 155 -10.28 5.52 5.52
N PRO A 156 -10.25 6.67 4.84
CA PRO A 156 -10.47 6.72 3.40
C PRO A 156 -9.41 5.91 2.65
N VAL A 157 -9.84 5.27 1.58
CA VAL A 157 -8.96 4.54 0.65
C VAL A 157 -8.69 5.36 -0.62
N THR A 158 -7.86 4.86 -1.53
CA THR A 158 -7.46 5.55 -2.78
C THR A 158 -6.90 6.96 -2.54
N THR A 159 -6.14 7.11 -1.46
CA THR A 159 -5.45 8.34 -1.06
C THR A 159 -4.15 8.00 -0.35
N ASN A 160 -3.32 9.01 -0.10
CA ASN A 160 -2.06 8.84 0.60
C ASN A 160 -2.09 9.51 1.98
N ALA A 161 -1.45 8.87 2.95
CA ALA A 161 -1.12 9.49 4.22
C ALA A 161 0.21 10.24 4.12
N VAL A 162 0.29 11.33 4.87
CA VAL A 162 1.52 12.13 5.01
C VAL A 162 1.82 12.31 6.49
N SER A 163 3.08 12.10 6.88
CA SER A 163 3.55 12.39 8.24
C SER A 163 4.33 13.70 8.29
N ILE A 164 4.03 14.55 9.27
CA ILE A 164 4.74 15.81 9.54
C ILE A 164 5.02 15.87 11.03
N GLY A 165 6.28 15.72 11.39
CA GLY A 165 6.69 15.60 12.80
C GLY A 165 6.05 14.39 13.46
N ASN A 166 5.31 14.60 14.55
CA ASN A 166 4.57 13.55 15.25
C ASN A 166 3.10 13.42 14.82
N GLN A 167 2.73 13.98 13.69
CA GLN A 167 1.35 13.98 13.17
C GLN A 167 1.27 13.20 11.87
N VAL A 168 0.14 12.55 11.64
CA VAL A 168 -0.23 11.91 10.39
C VAL A 168 -1.52 12.52 9.87
N PHE A 169 -1.57 12.75 8.57
CA PHE A 169 -2.72 13.28 7.87
C PHE A 169 -3.13 12.33 6.75
N VAL A 170 -4.44 12.05 6.66
CA VAL A 170 -5.06 11.38 5.51
C VAL A 170 -6.04 12.38 4.90
N VAL A 171 -5.76 12.79 3.67
CA VAL A 171 -6.48 13.90 3.03
C VAL A 171 -7.45 13.37 1.99
N SER A 172 -8.75 13.62 2.17
CA SER A 172 -9.79 13.18 1.22
C SER A 172 -9.78 11.64 1.07
N GLY A 173 -10.25 11.14 -0.06
CA GLY A 173 -10.28 9.73 -0.39
C GLY A 173 -11.69 9.16 -0.38
N GLU A 174 -11.79 7.89 -0.65
CA GLU A 174 -13.05 7.17 -0.78
C GLU A 174 -13.43 6.53 0.56
N ILE A 175 -14.66 6.75 1.01
CA ILE A 175 -15.19 6.21 2.29
C ILE A 175 -16.17 5.05 2.10
N GLN A 176 -16.74 4.96 0.90
CA GLN A 176 -17.54 3.85 0.38
C GLN A 176 -17.30 3.79 -1.12
N PRO A 177 -17.56 2.67 -1.82
CA PRO A 177 -17.42 2.60 -3.27
C PRO A 177 -18.10 3.75 -4.00
N GLY A 178 -17.34 4.54 -4.75
CA GLY A 178 -17.82 5.71 -5.50
C GLY A 178 -18.15 6.94 -4.65
N ILE A 179 -17.97 6.93 -3.32
CA ILE A 179 -18.28 8.05 -2.43
C ILE A 179 -17.01 8.59 -1.79
N ARG A 180 -16.60 9.78 -2.19
CA ARG A 180 -15.42 10.47 -1.63
C ARG A 180 -15.79 11.45 -0.53
N THR A 181 -14.85 11.68 0.39
CA THR A 181 -14.99 12.66 1.47
C THR A 181 -14.02 13.82 1.26
N PRO A 182 -14.41 15.09 1.56
CA PRO A 182 -13.47 16.21 1.60
C PRO A 182 -12.74 16.33 2.94
N LEU A 183 -13.01 15.47 3.90
CA LEU A 183 -12.45 15.55 5.24
C LEU A 183 -10.94 15.25 5.24
N ILE A 184 -10.25 15.87 6.20
CA ILE A 184 -8.86 15.56 6.53
C ILE A 184 -8.86 14.88 7.90
N LEU A 185 -8.43 13.62 7.94
CA LEU A 185 -8.19 12.94 9.20
C LEU A 185 -6.80 13.31 9.70
N LYS A 186 -6.71 13.62 10.99
CA LYS A 186 -5.46 13.93 11.67
C LYS A 186 -5.27 12.99 12.86
N GLY A 187 -4.15 12.28 12.86
CA GLY A 187 -3.66 11.51 14.00
C GLY A 187 -2.45 12.17 14.64
N THR A 188 -2.17 11.83 15.90
CA THR A 188 -0.96 12.29 16.62
C THR A 188 -0.32 11.10 17.31
N PHE A 189 0.96 10.87 17.04
CA PHE A 189 1.75 9.89 17.78
C PHE A 189 2.09 10.46 19.16
N ARG A 190 1.70 9.74 20.21
CA ARG A 190 2.11 10.04 21.58
C ARG A 190 3.35 9.22 21.92
N LYS A 191 4.32 9.89 22.51
CA LYS A 191 5.51 9.22 23.08
C LYS A 191 5.12 8.43 24.32
#